data_cdc36c9eade3cc32656965cec0f08e6a
#
_entry.id   cdc36c9eade3cc32656965cec0f08e6a
#
_cell.length_a   1.000
_cell.length_b   1.000
_cell.length_c   1.000
_cell.angle_alpha   90.00
_cell.angle_beta   90.00
_cell.angle_gamma   90.00
#
_symmetry.space_group_name_H-M   'P 1'
#
loop_
_entity.id
_entity.type
_entity.pdbx_description
1 polymer ?
#
loop_
_entity_poly.entity_id
_entity_poly.type
_entity_poly.pdbx_seq_one_letter_code
_entity_poly.pdbx_strand_id
1 'polypeptide(L)'
;MKIEIGIKTYMLSDVARSCGGYLVGADRPIKFICTDSREAGEGVLFVALCGEKTDGHNYIMQVLQQGCDAVLCEKFPSVPEVMDVSAVVVPDTLRALSDMATEYIRERNVLRVAVTGSVGKTTTKEFLCAVLGQRFKCYKTEANYNSIIGMPMSVMGVTPLHEAAIFEMGMSARGEIAQLSRVVTPDVALITNVGSSHLEYLKTRENIALAKLEIVTGLRDGGLLIVNGDEPLLYGLKHDRFNIRTVTVHTEGDYAVSAIHQNPERWETVFDITTPSGTVFHRLSIPAIGTHMVYDAAYAVTIGLELGMSESEIRTGLMNYQNEKLRQTLVPVGDVTILADCYNAAPESMCEAIHVLVSYAKARGGRAVAVLGDMRELGEATRRMHETVGEEAATLGVSCLMTLGDLGVSIAEGALGAGMADDAICMVRELDDLTPAAQQLWSMLKPGDVVLLKASRAIAAERMIYALKATDPNKKT
;
A
#
# COMPACT_ATOMS: atom_id res chain seq x y z
N MET A 1 -7.26 13.26 9.38
CA MET A 1 -7.64 11.83 9.30
C MET A 1 -8.85 11.62 10.19
N LYS A 2 -9.96 11.24 9.60
CA LYS A 2 -11.24 11.01 10.29
C LYS A 2 -11.85 9.67 9.84
N ILE A 3 -12.36 8.88 10.77
CA ILE A 3 -13.03 7.61 10.47
C ILE A 3 -14.33 7.49 11.27
N GLU A 4 -15.34 6.87 10.68
CA GLU A 4 -16.57 6.50 11.38
C GLU A 4 -16.33 5.23 12.18
N ILE A 5 -16.73 5.24 13.47
CA ILE A 5 -16.61 4.07 14.33
C ILE A 5 -17.66 3.04 13.88
N GLY A 6 -17.23 1.80 13.68
CA GLY A 6 -18.05 0.74 13.07
C GLY A 6 -19.24 0.25 13.91
N ILE A 7 -19.51 0.83 15.07
CA ILE A 7 -20.68 0.51 15.93
C ILE A 7 -21.54 1.73 16.19
N LYS A 8 -22.84 1.49 16.41
CA LYS A 8 -23.82 2.57 16.56
C LYS A 8 -23.62 3.42 17.83
N THR A 9 -23.10 2.84 18.90
CA THR A 9 -22.91 3.54 20.17
C THR A 9 -21.56 3.15 20.76
N TYR A 10 -20.67 4.10 20.84
CA TYR A 10 -19.38 4.00 21.50
C TYR A 10 -19.27 5.21 22.42
N MET A 11 -19.12 4.95 23.73
CA MET A 11 -19.19 6.00 24.75
C MET A 11 -17.79 6.45 25.16
N LEU A 12 -17.65 7.66 25.66
CA LEU A 12 -16.38 8.11 26.24
C LEU A 12 -15.92 7.26 27.42
N SER A 13 -16.84 6.69 28.18
CA SER A 13 -16.53 5.70 29.22
C SER A 13 -15.92 4.42 28.66
N ASP A 14 -16.30 3.98 27.43
CA ASP A 14 -15.66 2.86 26.75
C ASP A 14 -14.23 3.21 26.35
N VAL A 15 -14.03 4.44 25.84
CA VAL A 15 -12.69 4.96 25.56
C VAL A 15 -11.82 4.95 26.80
N ALA A 16 -12.30 5.54 27.90
CA ALA A 16 -11.56 5.62 29.16
C ALA A 16 -11.18 4.22 29.69
N ARG A 17 -12.13 3.27 29.64
CA ARG A 17 -11.89 1.88 30.07
C ARG A 17 -10.85 1.18 29.19
N SER A 18 -10.94 1.29 27.88
CA SER A 18 -10.06 0.58 26.94
C SER A 18 -8.60 1.07 26.99
N CYS A 19 -8.38 2.35 27.29
CA CYS A 19 -7.03 2.93 27.34
C CYS A 19 -6.53 3.25 28.79
N GLY A 20 -7.30 2.87 29.81
CA GLY A 20 -6.92 3.14 31.21
C GLY A 20 -6.90 4.63 31.56
N GLY A 21 -7.62 5.46 30.81
CA GLY A 21 -7.77 6.89 31.06
C GLY A 21 -8.86 7.22 32.07
N TYR A 22 -8.98 8.48 32.43
CA TYR A 22 -10.10 8.97 33.24
C TYR A 22 -10.94 9.98 32.48
N LEU A 23 -12.28 9.84 32.65
CA LEU A 23 -13.26 10.71 32.02
C LEU A 23 -13.43 12.00 32.83
N VAL A 24 -13.35 13.14 32.14
CA VAL A 24 -13.67 14.48 32.64
C VAL A 24 -14.92 14.96 31.90
N GLY A 25 -15.93 15.42 32.62
CA GLY A 25 -17.22 15.86 32.05
C GLY A 25 -18.25 14.74 31.90
N ALA A 26 -19.25 14.93 31.06
CA ALA A 26 -20.34 14.01 30.86
C ALA A 26 -19.90 12.80 29.99
N ASP A 27 -20.44 11.60 30.30
CA ASP A 27 -20.32 10.46 29.39
C ASP A 27 -21.22 10.65 28.18
N ARG A 28 -20.66 10.69 27.01
CA ARG A 28 -21.38 10.95 25.75
C ARG A 28 -21.00 10.00 24.64
N PRO A 29 -21.91 9.75 23.68
CA PRO A 29 -21.62 8.90 22.54
C PRO A 29 -20.70 9.61 21.56
N ILE A 30 -19.78 8.88 20.95
CA ILE A 30 -18.94 9.32 19.84
C ILE A 30 -19.25 8.49 18.60
N LYS A 31 -19.26 9.14 17.45
CA LYS A 31 -19.53 8.51 16.15
C LYS A 31 -18.28 8.44 15.28
N PHE A 32 -17.39 9.39 15.42
CA PHE A 32 -16.17 9.49 14.64
C PHE A 32 -14.95 9.64 15.55
N ILE A 33 -13.81 9.17 15.06
CA ILE A 33 -12.50 9.48 15.63
C ILE A 33 -11.74 10.33 14.61
N CYS A 34 -11.03 11.35 15.08
CA CYS A 34 -10.30 12.27 14.23
C CYS A 34 -8.97 12.69 14.86
N THR A 35 -7.90 12.76 14.04
CA THR A 35 -6.58 13.26 14.43
C THR A 35 -6.23 14.59 13.74
N ASP A 36 -7.13 15.13 12.91
CA ASP A 36 -6.95 16.39 12.19
C ASP A 36 -7.95 17.42 12.70
N SER A 37 -7.44 18.50 13.30
CA SER A 37 -8.27 19.56 13.88
C SER A 37 -9.25 20.23 12.89
N ARG A 38 -8.95 20.14 11.59
CA ARG A 38 -9.80 20.69 10.51
C ARG A 38 -11.06 19.87 10.24
N GLU A 39 -11.06 18.59 10.67
CA GLU A 39 -12.17 17.64 10.46
C GLU A 39 -12.94 17.35 11.76
N ALA A 40 -12.56 18.02 12.87
CA ALA A 40 -13.24 17.92 14.15
C ALA A 40 -14.62 18.58 14.12
N GLY A 41 -15.54 18.16 15.00
CA GLY A 41 -16.90 18.69 15.11
C GLY A 41 -17.78 17.84 16.03
N GLU A 42 -19.08 18.04 15.99
CA GLU A 42 -20.05 17.31 16.82
C GLU A 42 -19.97 15.78 16.62
N GLY A 43 -20.01 15.03 17.70
CA GLY A 43 -19.94 13.56 17.72
C GLY A 43 -18.57 12.99 17.32
N VAL A 44 -17.54 13.82 17.29
CA VAL A 44 -16.16 13.43 16.98
C VAL A 44 -15.33 13.38 18.24
N LEU A 45 -14.63 12.27 18.46
CA LEU A 45 -13.52 12.22 19.41
C LEU A 45 -12.27 12.77 18.70
N PHE A 46 -11.84 13.96 19.07
CA PHE A 46 -10.57 14.51 18.62
C PHE A 46 -9.43 13.93 19.46
N VAL A 47 -8.48 13.25 18.80
CA VAL A 47 -7.29 12.68 19.44
C VAL A 47 -6.13 13.65 19.30
N ALA A 48 -5.71 14.26 20.40
CA ALA A 48 -4.61 15.21 20.43
C ALA A 48 -3.27 14.46 20.46
N LEU A 49 -2.71 14.15 19.28
CA LEU A 49 -1.42 13.48 19.15
C LEU A 49 -0.28 14.48 19.14
N CYS A 50 0.82 14.14 19.83
CA CYS A 50 2.08 14.84 19.71
C CYS A 50 2.85 14.30 18.49
N GLY A 51 3.03 15.11 17.46
CA GLY A 51 3.75 14.76 16.24
C GLY A 51 5.09 15.49 16.14
N GLU A 52 5.92 15.10 15.16
CA GLU A 52 7.25 15.71 14.96
C GLU A 52 7.22 17.21 14.65
N LYS A 53 6.19 17.68 13.92
CA LYS A 53 6.09 19.06 13.46
C LYS A 53 5.10 19.91 14.25
N THR A 54 4.16 19.28 14.92
CA THR A 54 3.09 19.98 15.64
C THR A 54 2.54 19.11 16.75
N ASP A 55 2.09 19.75 17.83
CA ASP A 55 1.41 19.11 18.95
C ASP A 55 -0.11 19.34 18.84
N GLY A 56 -0.88 18.25 18.74
CA GLY A 56 -2.32 18.27 18.65
C GLY A 56 -3.01 18.94 19.84
N HIS A 57 -2.38 18.94 21.02
CA HIS A 57 -2.90 19.62 22.21
C HIS A 57 -3.06 21.13 22.02
N ASN A 58 -2.24 21.76 21.16
CA ASN A 58 -2.36 23.18 20.84
C ASN A 58 -3.66 23.54 20.10
N TYR A 59 -4.34 22.55 19.53
CA TYR A 59 -5.58 22.74 18.77
C TYR A 59 -6.84 22.41 19.59
N ILE A 60 -6.74 21.94 20.83
CA ILE A 60 -7.91 21.54 21.65
C ILE A 60 -8.91 22.68 21.73
N MET A 61 -8.50 23.88 22.12
CA MET A 61 -9.41 25.02 22.23
C MET A 61 -10.06 25.38 20.90
N GLN A 62 -9.33 25.27 19.80
CA GLN A 62 -9.87 25.52 18.46
C GLN A 62 -10.95 24.52 18.10
N VAL A 63 -10.73 23.21 18.30
CA VAL A 63 -11.71 22.17 17.94
C VAL A 63 -12.96 22.25 18.81
N LEU A 64 -12.83 22.61 20.10
CA LEU A 64 -13.96 22.86 20.98
C LEU A 64 -14.81 24.06 20.51
N GLN A 65 -14.17 25.13 20.05
CA GLN A 65 -14.88 26.30 19.45
C GLN A 65 -15.58 25.95 18.12
N GLN A 66 -15.10 24.94 17.40
CA GLN A 66 -15.73 24.41 16.19
C GLN A 66 -16.89 23.45 16.45
N GLY A 67 -17.25 23.23 17.72
CA GLY A 67 -18.36 22.36 18.12
C GLY A 67 -17.94 20.89 18.37
N CYS A 68 -16.64 20.59 18.46
CA CYS A 68 -16.19 19.30 18.96
C CYS A 68 -16.42 19.25 20.46
N ASP A 69 -17.06 18.20 20.94
CA ASP A 69 -17.48 18.08 22.33
C ASP A 69 -16.76 16.94 23.09
N ALA A 70 -15.84 16.22 22.42
CA ALA A 70 -15.11 15.10 22.98
C ALA A 70 -13.62 15.10 22.56
N VAL A 71 -12.71 15.00 23.54
CA VAL A 71 -11.25 15.02 23.30
C VAL A 71 -10.57 13.87 24.03
N LEU A 72 -9.61 13.22 23.35
CA LEU A 72 -8.62 12.34 23.99
C LEU A 72 -7.29 13.10 24.04
N CYS A 73 -6.75 13.32 25.24
CA CYS A 73 -5.56 14.17 25.44
C CYS A 73 -4.73 13.74 26.66
N GLU A 74 -3.48 14.22 26.71
CA GLU A 74 -2.60 14.02 27.86
C GLU A 74 -2.83 15.11 28.93
N LYS A 75 -3.20 16.31 28.48
CA LYS A 75 -3.52 17.45 29.33
C LYS A 75 -4.76 18.16 28.81
N PHE A 76 -5.82 18.15 29.59
CA PHE A 76 -7.03 18.89 29.24
C PHE A 76 -6.90 20.33 29.76
N PRO A 77 -7.05 21.34 28.88
CA PRO A 77 -6.97 22.74 29.29
C PRO A 77 -8.16 23.14 30.19
N SER A 78 -7.98 24.22 30.95
CA SER A 78 -9.12 24.86 31.64
C SER A 78 -10.07 25.45 30.61
N VAL A 79 -11.31 24.96 30.60
CA VAL A 79 -12.37 25.45 29.71
C VAL A 79 -13.42 26.22 30.51
N PRO A 80 -14.10 27.23 29.92
CA PRO A 80 -15.22 27.91 30.57
C PRO A 80 -16.34 26.92 30.92
N GLU A 81 -16.98 27.06 32.07
CA GLU A 81 -18.11 26.22 32.51
C GLU A 81 -19.28 26.18 31.52
N VAL A 82 -19.43 27.23 30.72
CA VAL A 82 -20.46 27.31 29.67
C VAL A 82 -20.21 26.36 28.48
N MET A 83 -19.02 25.79 28.36
CA MET A 83 -18.70 24.79 27.36
C MET A 83 -19.06 23.39 27.89
N ASP A 84 -20.12 22.79 27.31
CA ASP A 84 -20.50 21.40 27.59
C ASP A 84 -19.58 20.46 26.79
N VAL A 85 -18.38 20.22 27.30
CA VAL A 85 -17.35 19.41 26.66
C VAL A 85 -16.84 18.34 27.61
N SER A 86 -16.32 17.25 27.04
CA SER A 86 -15.79 16.12 27.79
C SER A 86 -14.43 15.70 27.27
N ALA A 87 -13.63 15.14 28.15
CA ALA A 87 -12.31 14.63 27.76
C ALA A 87 -12.04 13.27 28.41
N VAL A 88 -11.30 12.43 27.70
CA VAL A 88 -10.59 11.29 28.31
C VAL A 88 -9.12 11.69 28.40
N VAL A 89 -8.60 11.69 29.60
CA VAL A 89 -7.21 12.08 29.89
C VAL A 89 -6.39 10.83 30.15
N VAL A 90 -5.25 10.73 29.46
CA VAL A 90 -4.34 9.58 29.45
C VAL A 90 -2.89 10.03 29.56
N PRO A 91 -1.97 9.16 29.99
CA PRO A 91 -0.53 9.51 29.99
C PRO A 91 0.13 9.66 28.62
N ASP A 92 -0.42 8.97 27.57
CA ASP A 92 0.12 8.91 26.21
C ASP A 92 -1.04 8.66 25.24
N THR A 93 -1.32 9.63 24.39
CA THR A 93 -2.47 9.58 23.45
C THR A 93 -2.25 8.61 22.30
N LEU A 94 -1.02 8.39 21.85
CA LEU A 94 -0.72 7.43 20.79
C LEU A 94 -0.91 5.98 21.27
N ARG A 95 -0.43 5.70 22.48
CA ARG A 95 -0.64 4.42 23.14
C ARG A 95 -2.14 4.17 23.40
N ALA A 96 -2.84 5.18 23.92
CA ALA A 96 -4.28 5.11 24.17
C ALA A 96 -5.07 4.77 22.90
N LEU A 97 -4.74 5.38 21.76
CA LEU A 97 -5.35 5.09 20.47
C LEU A 97 -5.14 3.61 20.07
N SER A 98 -3.94 3.08 20.31
CA SER A 98 -3.60 1.67 20.04
C SER A 98 -4.36 0.72 20.98
N ASP A 99 -4.45 1.04 22.27
CA ASP A 99 -5.17 0.24 23.27
C ASP A 99 -6.68 0.20 22.99
N MET A 100 -7.28 1.34 22.62
CA MET A 100 -8.68 1.44 22.15
C MET A 100 -8.94 0.50 20.97
N ALA A 101 -8.11 0.57 19.94
CA ALA A 101 -8.29 -0.26 18.75
C ALA A 101 -8.09 -1.75 19.05
N THR A 102 -7.14 -2.08 19.92
CA THR A 102 -6.89 -3.47 20.35
C THR A 102 -8.09 -4.05 21.08
N GLU A 103 -8.67 -3.31 22.04
CA GLU A 103 -9.86 -3.75 22.75
C GLU A 103 -11.07 -3.84 21.81
N TYR A 104 -11.24 -2.82 20.95
CA TYR A 104 -12.30 -2.77 19.96
C TYR A 104 -12.32 -4.00 19.05
N ILE A 105 -11.17 -4.38 18.45
CA ILE A 105 -11.12 -5.51 17.51
C ILE A 105 -11.19 -6.86 18.23
N ARG A 106 -10.74 -6.94 19.49
CA ARG A 106 -10.81 -8.16 20.29
C ARG A 106 -12.26 -8.61 20.53
N GLU A 107 -13.19 -7.67 20.68
CA GLU A 107 -14.60 -7.94 20.85
C GLU A 107 -15.32 -8.35 19.55
N ARG A 108 -14.61 -8.36 18.41
CA ARG A 108 -15.18 -8.70 17.10
C ARG A 108 -14.85 -10.13 16.71
N ASN A 109 -15.87 -10.87 16.29
CA ASN A 109 -15.68 -12.20 15.68
C ASN A 109 -15.45 -12.02 14.18
N VAL A 110 -14.24 -11.55 13.81
CA VAL A 110 -13.83 -11.26 12.45
C VAL A 110 -12.51 -11.95 12.15
N LEU A 111 -12.41 -12.61 11.00
CA LEU A 111 -11.15 -13.15 10.47
C LEU A 111 -10.20 -11.98 10.18
N ARG A 112 -9.01 -11.98 10.75
CA ARG A 112 -8.03 -10.89 10.62
C ARG A 112 -6.83 -11.34 9.80
N VAL A 113 -6.68 -10.72 8.63
CA VAL A 113 -5.55 -10.97 7.72
C VAL A 113 -4.66 -9.74 7.72
N ALA A 114 -3.39 -9.91 8.06
CA ALA A 114 -2.39 -8.85 8.06
C ALA A 114 -1.41 -9.04 6.90
N VAL A 115 -1.11 -7.95 6.18
CA VAL A 115 -0.21 -7.97 5.01
C VAL A 115 0.91 -6.95 5.19
N THR A 116 2.17 -7.39 5.10
CA THR A 116 3.34 -6.52 4.99
C THR A 116 4.25 -6.94 3.84
N GLY A 117 5.25 -6.13 3.53
CA GLY A 117 6.24 -6.38 2.49
C GLY A 117 6.88 -5.07 2.01
N SER A 118 7.92 -5.16 1.21
CA SER A 118 8.53 -3.97 0.59
C SER A 118 7.64 -3.42 -0.52
N VAL A 119 7.21 -4.27 -1.44
CA VAL A 119 6.27 -3.96 -2.53
C VAL A 119 5.11 -4.97 -2.54
N GLY A 120 4.03 -4.69 -3.27
CA GLY A 120 2.88 -5.60 -3.44
C GLY A 120 1.83 -5.55 -2.32
N LYS A 121 2.07 -4.93 -1.16
CA LYS A 121 1.13 -4.91 -0.02
C LYS A 121 -0.30 -4.53 -0.41
N THR A 122 -0.46 -3.40 -1.06
CA THR A 122 -1.76 -2.85 -1.46
C THR A 122 -2.43 -3.72 -2.51
N THR A 123 -1.66 -4.16 -3.51
CA THR A 123 -2.15 -5.05 -4.58
C THR A 123 -2.62 -6.38 -4.01
N THR A 124 -1.82 -6.98 -3.12
CA THR A 124 -2.21 -8.21 -2.40
C THR A 124 -3.47 -7.99 -1.55
N LYS A 125 -3.57 -6.87 -0.83
CA LYS A 125 -4.78 -6.50 -0.08
C LYS A 125 -6.02 -6.45 -0.98
N GLU A 126 -5.90 -5.89 -2.18
CA GLU A 126 -6.99 -5.82 -3.14
C GLU A 126 -7.37 -7.22 -3.69
N PHE A 127 -6.39 -8.07 -4.05
CA PHE A 127 -6.67 -9.46 -4.43
C PHE A 127 -7.33 -10.24 -3.30
N LEU A 128 -6.84 -10.10 -2.06
CA LEU A 128 -7.45 -10.72 -0.88
C LEU A 128 -8.90 -10.26 -0.70
N CYS A 129 -9.16 -8.96 -0.81
CA CYS A 129 -10.51 -8.42 -0.70
C CYS A 129 -11.43 -8.96 -1.81
N ALA A 130 -10.94 -9.08 -3.03
CA ALA A 130 -11.70 -9.62 -4.16
C ALA A 130 -11.99 -11.12 -4.01
N VAL A 131 -11.00 -11.92 -3.57
CA VAL A 131 -11.15 -13.36 -3.38
C VAL A 131 -11.99 -13.67 -2.14
N LEU A 132 -11.60 -13.15 -0.97
CA LEU A 132 -12.32 -13.42 0.28
C LEU A 132 -13.74 -12.84 0.25
N GLY A 133 -13.94 -11.75 -0.48
CA GLY A 133 -15.25 -11.12 -0.71
C GLY A 133 -16.28 -12.00 -1.41
N GLN A 134 -15.88 -13.15 -1.98
CA GLN A 134 -16.83 -14.12 -2.56
C GLN A 134 -17.54 -14.94 -1.46
N ARG A 135 -17.00 -15.00 -0.27
CA ARG A 135 -17.57 -15.76 0.86
C ARG A 135 -17.86 -14.89 2.08
N PHE A 136 -17.04 -13.89 2.33
CA PHE A 136 -17.06 -13.06 3.54
C PHE A 136 -17.42 -11.62 3.21
N LYS A 137 -18.14 -10.95 4.12
CA LYS A 137 -18.27 -9.50 4.07
C LYS A 137 -16.96 -8.88 4.56
N CYS A 138 -16.14 -8.42 3.62
CA CYS A 138 -14.78 -7.96 3.88
C CYS A 138 -14.72 -6.47 4.24
N TYR A 139 -13.91 -6.15 5.26
CA TYR A 139 -13.30 -4.86 5.51
C TYR A 139 -11.86 -4.86 4.99
N LYS A 140 -11.35 -3.73 4.54
CA LYS A 140 -9.92 -3.55 4.22
C LYS A 140 -9.44 -2.19 4.67
N THR A 141 -8.14 -2.09 5.01
CA THR A 141 -7.48 -0.80 5.28
C THR A 141 -7.71 0.16 4.13
N GLU A 142 -8.27 1.33 4.42
CA GLU A 142 -8.50 2.39 3.43
C GLU A 142 -7.22 3.21 3.21
N ALA A 143 -7.03 3.67 1.98
CA ALA A 143 -5.90 4.54 1.60
C ALA A 143 -4.56 4.02 2.18
N ASN A 144 -3.82 4.88 2.89
CA ASN A 144 -2.54 4.58 3.54
C ASN A 144 -2.65 4.53 5.08
N TYR A 145 -3.80 4.11 5.63
CA TYR A 145 -3.99 3.98 7.09
C TYR A 145 -3.28 2.74 7.64
N ASN A 146 -2.02 2.57 7.27
CA ASN A 146 -1.17 1.41 7.54
C ASN A 146 0.00 1.69 8.50
N SER A 147 0.03 2.89 9.12
CA SER A 147 1.05 3.34 10.08
C SER A 147 0.57 3.17 11.54
N ILE A 148 1.45 3.47 12.51
CA ILE A 148 1.16 3.43 13.95
C ILE A 148 -0.02 4.32 14.38
N ILE A 149 -0.34 5.36 13.61
CA ILE A 149 -1.53 6.20 13.80
C ILE A 149 -2.68 5.69 12.95
N GLY A 150 -2.44 5.35 11.69
CA GLY A 150 -3.48 4.98 10.74
C GLY A 150 -4.13 3.64 11.03
N MET A 151 -3.36 2.65 11.47
CA MET A 151 -3.88 1.30 11.75
C MET A 151 -4.92 1.27 12.86
N PRO A 152 -4.69 1.88 14.05
CA PRO A 152 -5.73 1.96 15.07
C PRO A 152 -7.02 2.61 14.54
N MET A 153 -6.90 3.68 13.77
CA MET A 153 -8.05 4.33 13.12
C MET A 153 -8.78 3.37 12.19
N SER A 154 -8.04 2.67 11.30
CA SER A 154 -8.60 1.67 10.38
C SER A 154 -9.34 0.56 11.13
N VAL A 155 -8.75 0.02 12.20
CA VAL A 155 -9.37 -1.02 13.05
C VAL A 155 -10.74 -0.59 13.62
N MET A 156 -10.86 0.66 14.05
CA MET A 156 -12.11 1.20 14.61
C MET A 156 -13.23 1.30 13.56
N GLY A 157 -12.93 1.26 12.27
CA GLY A 157 -13.92 1.21 11.18
C GLY A 157 -14.55 -0.17 10.94
N VAL A 158 -14.04 -1.23 11.56
CA VAL A 158 -14.60 -2.59 11.42
C VAL A 158 -15.97 -2.66 12.09
N THR A 159 -17.00 -2.98 11.30
CA THR A 159 -18.38 -3.11 11.82
C THR A 159 -18.70 -4.53 12.23
N PRO A 160 -19.76 -4.77 13.05
CA PRO A 160 -20.24 -6.11 13.37
C PRO A 160 -20.75 -6.92 12.16
N LEU A 161 -20.92 -6.26 11.02
CA LEU A 161 -21.34 -6.92 9.79
C LEU A 161 -20.16 -7.50 8.99
N HIS A 162 -18.92 -7.12 9.31
CA HIS A 162 -17.75 -7.66 8.66
C HIS A 162 -17.38 -9.03 9.24
N GLU A 163 -17.11 -9.97 8.33
CA GLU A 163 -16.73 -11.35 8.66
C GLU A 163 -15.23 -11.58 8.46
N ALA A 164 -14.60 -10.77 7.58
CA ALA A 164 -13.16 -10.72 7.39
C ALA A 164 -12.66 -9.27 7.35
N ALA A 165 -11.45 -9.03 7.85
CA ALA A 165 -10.80 -7.72 7.82
C ALA A 165 -9.33 -7.87 7.38
N ILE A 166 -8.95 -7.13 6.35
CA ILE A 166 -7.63 -7.20 5.72
C ILE A 166 -6.87 -5.92 6.06
N PHE A 167 -5.77 -6.05 6.80
CA PHE A 167 -4.98 -4.95 7.32
C PHE A 167 -3.61 -4.87 6.64
N GLU A 168 -3.36 -3.77 5.93
CA GLU A 168 -2.07 -3.48 5.34
C GLU A 168 -1.16 -2.82 6.40
N MET A 169 0.03 -3.39 6.65
CA MET A 169 0.99 -2.90 7.63
C MET A 169 2.21 -2.30 6.93
N GLY A 170 2.37 -0.98 7.05
CA GLY A 170 3.56 -0.24 6.64
C GLY A 170 4.53 -0.05 7.79
N MET A 171 5.79 0.30 7.47
CA MET A 171 6.80 0.63 8.46
C MET A 171 7.81 1.62 7.89
N SER A 172 8.48 2.35 8.76
CA SER A 172 9.71 3.11 8.48
C SER A 172 10.85 2.65 9.39
N ALA A 173 10.55 2.12 10.58
CA ALA A 173 11.51 1.69 11.58
C ALA A 173 11.19 0.30 12.16
N ARG A 174 12.18 -0.28 12.84
CA ARG A 174 11.97 -1.52 13.61
C ARG A 174 11.03 -1.26 14.79
N GLY A 175 10.23 -2.28 15.12
CA GLY A 175 9.24 -2.25 16.20
C GLY A 175 7.85 -1.78 15.75
N GLU A 176 7.73 -1.06 14.63
CA GLU A 176 6.45 -0.55 14.14
C GLU A 176 5.51 -1.70 13.72
N ILE A 177 5.99 -2.67 12.92
CA ILE A 177 5.17 -3.83 12.54
C ILE A 177 4.76 -4.64 13.76
N ALA A 178 5.64 -4.79 14.76
CA ALA A 178 5.29 -5.47 16.01
C ALA A 178 4.14 -4.77 16.73
N GLN A 179 4.15 -3.43 16.79
CA GLN A 179 3.08 -2.64 17.38
C GLN A 179 1.77 -2.83 16.61
N LEU A 180 1.79 -2.70 15.27
CA LEU A 180 0.62 -2.87 14.41
C LEU A 180 0.04 -4.28 14.55
N SER A 181 0.90 -5.30 14.56
CA SER A 181 0.50 -6.69 14.69
C SER A 181 -0.17 -6.99 16.04
N ARG A 182 0.32 -6.38 17.14
CA ARG A 182 -0.33 -6.51 18.45
C ARG A 182 -1.71 -5.86 18.50
N VAL A 183 -1.89 -4.72 17.80
CA VAL A 183 -3.21 -4.07 17.68
C VAL A 183 -4.20 -4.97 16.94
N VAL A 184 -3.80 -5.49 15.79
CA VAL A 184 -4.68 -6.30 14.92
C VAL A 184 -4.87 -7.72 15.48
N THR A 185 -3.84 -8.32 16.08
CA THR A 185 -3.80 -9.74 16.50
C THR A 185 -4.30 -10.68 15.38
N PRO A 186 -3.57 -10.79 14.25
CA PRO A 186 -4.05 -11.47 13.07
C PRO A 186 -4.21 -12.99 13.25
N ASP A 187 -5.16 -13.59 12.52
CA ASP A 187 -5.30 -15.03 12.32
C ASP A 187 -4.38 -15.53 11.21
N VAL A 188 -4.19 -14.68 10.17
CA VAL A 188 -3.32 -14.91 9.03
C VAL A 188 -2.40 -13.72 8.86
N ALA A 189 -1.11 -13.97 8.76
CA ALA A 189 -0.09 -12.97 8.45
C ALA A 189 0.58 -13.29 7.11
N LEU A 190 0.90 -12.27 6.32
CA LEU A 190 1.53 -12.41 5.02
C LEU A 190 2.69 -11.43 4.85
N ILE A 191 3.83 -11.93 4.37
CA ILE A 191 4.99 -11.14 3.95
C ILE A 191 5.17 -11.32 2.44
N THR A 192 4.88 -10.28 1.66
CA THR A 192 4.92 -10.38 0.18
C THR A 192 6.34 -10.53 -0.35
N ASN A 193 7.27 -9.72 0.15
CA ASN A 193 8.69 -9.77 -0.22
C ASN A 193 9.57 -8.93 0.72
N VAL A 194 10.91 -9.04 0.53
CA VAL A 194 11.93 -8.23 1.18
C VAL A 194 12.75 -7.54 0.10
N GLY A 195 12.39 -6.31 -0.25
CA GLY A 195 13.12 -5.48 -1.21
C GLY A 195 13.97 -4.40 -0.51
N SER A 196 14.24 -3.33 -1.26
CA SER A 196 15.13 -2.22 -0.85
C SER A 196 14.40 -1.04 -0.20
N SER A 197 13.07 -1.08 -0.08
CA SER A 197 12.31 0.00 0.59
C SER A 197 12.77 0.16 2.04
N HIS A 198 12.93 1.41 2.49
CA HIS A 198 13.39 1.78 3.84
C HIS A 198 14.85 1.43 4.17
N LEU A 199 15.68 1.20 3.13
CA LEU A 199 17.10 0.85 3.29
C LEU A 199 17.88 1.98 4.00
N GLU A 200 17.47 3.23 3.81
CA GLU A 200 18.04 4.39 4.50
C GLU A 200 18.00 4.24 6.03
N TYR A 201 16.89 3.73 6.57
CA TYR A 201 16.68 3.60 8.01
C TYR A 201 17.16 2.25 8.55
N LEU A 202 16.91 1.17 7.83
CA LEU A 202 17.19 -0.19 8.27
C LEU A 202 18.58 -0.71 7.84
N LYS A 203 19.25 -0.03 6.92
CA LYS A 203 20.64 -0.23 6.48
C LYS A 203 20.89 -1.48 5.65
N THR A 204 20.25 -2.61 5.93
CA THR A 204 20.45 -3.86 5.18
C THR A 204 19.12 -4.57 4.91
N ARG A 205 19.09 -5.44 3.88
CA ARG A 205 17.91 -6.27 3.56
C ARG A 205 17.58 -7.26 4.68
N GLU A 206 18.58 -7.76 5.39
CA GLU A 206 18.41 -8.64 6.56
C GLU A 206 17.63 -7.90 7.67
N ASN A 207 17.98 -6.65 7.94
CA ASN A 207 17.24 -5.82 8.90
C ASN A 207 15.81 -5.53 8.43
N ILE A 208 15.60 -5.35 7.12
CA ILE A 208 14.27 -5.20 6.54
C ILE A 208 13.46 -6.49 6.74
N ALA A 209 14.07 -7.66 6.51
CA ALA A 209 13.44 -8.96 6.74
C ALA A 209 13.05 -9.13 8.22
N LEU A 210 13.98 -8.84 9.15
CA LEU A 210 13.72 -8.90 10.59
C LEU A 210 12.57 -7.96 11.01
N ALA A 211 12.51 -6.75 10.47
CA ALA A 211 11.44 -5.80 10.75
C ALA A 211 10.08 -6.29 10.21
N LYS A 212 10.04 -6.91 9.01
CA LYS A 212 8.81 -7.50 8.47
C LYS A 212 8.36 -8.74 9.22
N LEU A 213 9.30 -9.56 9.69
CA LEU A 213 9.01 -10.72 10.54
C LEU A 213 8.37 -10.35 11.89
N GLU A 214 8.46 -9.09 12.31
CA GLU A 214 7.74 -8.59 13.49
C GLU A 214 6.21 -8.78 13.36
N ILE A 215 5.67 -9.01 12.16
CA ILE A 215 4.25 -9.30 11.95
C ILE A 215 3.75 -10.51 12.74
N VAL A 216 4.63 -11.48 13.04
CA VAL A 216 4.29 -12.65 13.84
C VAL A 216 4.13 -12.37 15.33
N THR A 217 4.48 -11.15 15.79
CA THR A 217 4.41 -10.79 17.22
C THR A 217 2.97 -10.85 17.75
N GLY A 218 2.00 -10.41 16.96
CA GLY A 218 0.57 -10.47 17.27
C GLY A 218 -0.16 -11.66 16.66
N LEU A 219 0.52 -12.48 15.84
CA LEU A 219 -0.10 -13.64 15.19
C LEU A 219 -0.56 -14.63 16.26
N ARG A 220 -1.83 -15.07 16.16
CA ARG A 220 -2.45 -16.00 17.12
C ARG A 220 -1.72 -17.34 17.14
N ASP A 221 -1.79 -18.02 18.26
CA ASP A 221 -1.35 -19.41 18.36
C ASP A 221 -2.19 -20.30 17.43
N GLY A 222 -1.53 -21.16 16.66
CA GLY A 222 -2.16 -21.93 15.60
C GLY A 222 -2.50 -21.14 14.33
N GLY A 223 -2.20 -19.84 14.29
CA GLY A 223 -2.39 -18.98 13.11
C GLY A 223 -1.55 -19.41 11.92
N LEU A 224 -1.68 -18.67 10.81
CA LEU A 224 -1.02 -18.98 9.55
C LEU A 224 -0.11 -17.83 9.13
N LEU A 225 1.18 -18.10 8.91
CA LEU A 225 2.12 -17.21 8.25
C LEU A 225 2.33 -17.65 6.80
N ILE A 226 2.09 -16.74 5.85
CA ILE A 226 2.43 -16.96 4.44
C ILE A 226 3.62 -16.10 4.06
N VAL A 227 4.57 -16.68 3.36
CA VAL A 227 5.78 -15.99 2.91
C VAL A 227 6.09 -16.29 1.46
N ASN A 228 6.79 -15.37 0.81
CA ASN A 228 7.40 -15.61 -0.48
C ASN A 228 8.53 -16.65 -0.31
N GLY A 229 8.34 -17.84 -0.89
CA GLY A 229 9.32 -18.92 -0.82
C GLY A 229 10.52 -18.72 -1.74
N ASP A 230 10.43 -17.82 -2.73
CA ASP A 230 11.55 -17.43 -3.60
C ASP A 230 12.43 -16.34 -2.97
N GLU A 231 12.06 -15.80 -1.79
CA GLU A 231 12.87 -14.82 -1.06
C GLU A 231 13.86 -15.52 -0.11
N PRO A 232 15.17 -15.45 -0.38
CA PRO A 232 16.17 -16.18 0.41
C PRO A 232 16.16 -15.83 1.90
N LEU A 233 15.82 -14.59 2.25
CA LEU A 233 15.76 -14.10 3.64
C LEU A 233 14.54 -14.64 4.42
N LEU A 234 13.57 -15.23 3.72
CA LEU A 234 12.38 -15.86 4.30
C LEU A 234 12.39 -17.40 4.15
N TYR A 235 13.43 -17.93 3.51
CA TYR A 235 13.54 -19.38 3.26
C TYR A 235 13.80 -20.17 4.54
N GLY A 236 13.15 -21.33 4.67
CA GLY A 236 13.40 -22.29 5.75
C GLY A 236 12.92 -21.83 7.14
N LEU A 237 12.07 -20.80 7.23
CA LEU A 237 11.45 -20.39 8.48
C LEU A 237 10.66 -21.54 9.10
N LYS A 238 10.85 -21.76 10.41
CA LYS A 238 10.10 -22.73 11.22
C LYS A 238 9.66 -22.09 12.51
N HIS A 239 8.49 -22.45 12.99
CA HIS A 239 7.98 -21.94 14.25
C HIS A 239 6.97 -22.92 14.86
N ASP A 240 6.98 -23.05 16.20
CA ASP A 240 6.12 -24.01 16.90
C ASP A 240 4.73 -23.46 17.24
N ARG A 241 4.54 -22.14 17.25
CA ARG A 241 3.29 -21.47 17.61
C ARG A 241 2.30 -21.34 16.47
N PHE A 242 2.75 -21.35 15.22
CA PHE A 242 1.91 -21.09 14.05
C PHE A 242 2.38 -21.89 12.84
N ASN A 243 1.49 -22.10 11.89
CA ASN A 243 1.77 -22.77 10.64
C ASN A 243 2.44 -21.82 9.66
N ILE A 244 3.34 -22.33 8.82
CA ILE A 244 3.98 -21.55 7.75
C ILE A 244 3.63 -22.21 6.41
N ARG A 245 3.33 -21.37 5.40
CA ARG A 245 3.20 -21.77 4.01
C ARG A 245 4.05 -20.87 3.13
N THR A 246 4.71 -21.48 2.18
CA THR A 246 5.49 -20.80 1.14
C THR A 246 4.71 -20.74 -0.16
N VAL A 247 4.74 -19.58 -0.82
CA VAL A 247 4.25 -19.38 -2.19
C VAL A 247 5.44 -19.09 -3.08
N THR A 248 5.59 -19.85 -4.16
CA THR A 248 6.73 -19.78 -5.07
C THR A 248 6.30 -19.65 -6.51
N VAL A 249 7.13 -19.01 -7.32
CA VAL A 249 6.98 -18.89 -8.78
C VAL A 249 8.19 -19.51 -9.49
N HIS A 250 9.35 -19.51 -8.85
CA HIS A 250 10.60 -19.93 -9.48
C HIS A 250 11.22 -21.18 -8.83
N THR A 251 10.83 -21.48 -7.60
CA THR A 251 11.38 -22.60 -6.82
C THR A 251 10.28 -23.56 -6.37
N GLU A 252 10.66 -24.64 -5.67
CA GLU A 252 9.71 -25.54 -5.03
C GLU A 252 9.19 -24.92 -3.71
N GLY A 253 7.89 -25.06 -3.43
CA GLY A 253 7.24 -24.54 -2.24
C GLY A 253 5.93 -25.27 -1.94
N ASP A 254 5.26 -24.88 -0.84
CA ASP A 254 3.96 -25.46 -0.48
C ASP A 254 2.91 -25.16 -1.56
N TYR A 255 2.89 -23.93 -2.04
CA TYR A 255 2.04 -23.48 -3.15
C TYR A 255 2.95 -23.03 -4.28
N ALA A 256 3.08 -23.85 -5.32
CA ALA A 256 3.96 -23.57 -6.44
C ALA A 256 3.18 -23.11 -7.67
N VAL A 257 3.49 -21.92 -8.16
CA VAL A 257 2.93 -21.37 -9.39
C VAL A 257 3.70 -21.91 -10.59
N SER A 258 2.99 -22.18 -11.67
CA SER A 258 3.57 -22.65 -12.93
C SER A 258 2.73 -22.21 -14.13
N ALA A 259 3.19 -22.53 -15.34
CA ALA A 259 2.49 -22.27 -16.60
C ALA A 259 1.99 -20.81 -16.74
N ILE A 260 2.80 -19.83 -16.31
CA ILE A 260 2.45 -18.41 -16.42
C ILE A 260 2.40 -18.00 -17.90
N HIS A 261 1.27 -17.48 -18.30
CA HIS A 261 1.00 -17.01 -19.65
C HIS A 261 0.41 -15.62 -19.62
N GLN A 262 1.17 -14.63 -20.06
CA GLN A 262 0.73 -13.23 -20.10
C GLN A 262 0.17 -12.92 -21.50
N ASN A 263 -1.00 -12.30 -21.54
CA ASN A 263 -1.60 -11.75 -22.75
C ASN A 263 -1.73 -10.21 -22.60
N PRO A 264 -0.72 -9.44 -23.02
CA PRO A 264 -0.76 -7.99 -22.85
C PRO A 264 -1.88 -7.31 -23.65
N GLU A 265 -2.30 -7.84 -24.79
CA GLU A 265 -3.40 -7.27 -25.58
C GLU A 265 -4.74 -7.31 -24.83
N ARG A 266 -4.98 -8.39 -24.06
CA ARG A 266 -6.18 -8.56 -23.24
C ARG A 266 -6.02 -8.05 -21.80
N TRP A 267 -4.82 -7.61 -21.44
CA TRP A 267 -4.46 -7.24 -20.07
C TRP A 267 -4.75 -8.37 -19.08
N GLU A 268 -4.35 -9.58 -19.45
CA GLU A 268 -4.67 -10.81 -18.72
C GLU A 268 -3.41 -11.66 -18.49
N THR A 269 -3.31 -12.26 -17.31
CA THR A 269 -2.32 -13.31 -17.03
C THR A 269 -3.04 -14.57 -16.55
N VAL A 270 -2.66 -15.70 -17.13
CA VAL A 270 -3.15 -17.04 -16.76
C VAL A 270 -2.01 -17.83 -16.16
N PHE A 271 -2.27 -18.58 -15.09
CA PHE A 271 -1.27 -19.42 -14.42
C PHE A 271 -1.91 -20.65 -13.79
N ASP A 272 -1.09 -21.64 -13.45
CA ASP A 272 -1.47 -22.82 -12.66
C ASP A 272 -0.91 -22.67 -11.24
N ILE A 273 -1.55 -23.28 -10.23
CA ILE A 273 -1.03 -23.38 -8.87
C ILE A 273 -1.15 -24.82 -8.36
N THR A 274 -0.05 -25.36 -7.85
CA THR A 274 0.00 -26.68 -7.22
C THR A 274 -0.03 -26.50 -5.70
N THR A 275 -0.89 -27.25 -5.02
CA THR A 275 -1.05 -27.19 -3.55
C THR A 275 -0.14 -28.22 -2.85
N PRO A 276 0.02 -28.16 -1.51
CA PRO A 276 0.77 -29.15 -0.75
C PRO A 276 0.29 -30.60 -0.90
N SER A 277 -1.00 -30.80 -1.23
CA SER A 277 -1.57 -32.13 -1.50
C SER A 277 -1.29 -32.66 -2.93
N GLY A 278 -0.62 -31.85 -3.76
CA GLY A 278 -0.40 -32.18 -5.18
C GLY A 278 -1.60 -31.87 -6.09
N THR A 279 -2.68 -31.27 -5.57
CA THR A 279 -3.79 -30.83 -6.40
C THR A 279 -3.37 -29.61 -7.22
N VAL A 280 -3.67 -29.62 -8.53
CA VAL A 280 -3.36 -28.52 -9.42
C VAL A 280 -4.63 -27.78 -9.82
N PHE A 281 -4.64 -26.48 -9.56
CA PHE A 281 -5.66 -25.56 -10.08
C PHE A 281 -5.14 -24.98 -11.39
N HIS A 282 -5.69 -25.46 -12.51
CA HIS A 282 -5.25 -25.06 -13.84
C HIS A 282 -5.90 -23.77 -14.30
N ARG A 283 -5.12 -22.94 -15.04
CA ARG A 283 -5.63 -21.77 -15.76
C ARG A 283 -6.43 -20.79 -14.87
N LEU A 284 -5.89 -20.46 -13.72
CA LEU A 284 -6.35 -19.31 -12.96
C LEU A 284 -6.03 -18.04 -13.75
N SER A 285 -6.96 -17.11 -13.83
CA SER A 285 -6.81 -15.88 -14.62
C SER A 285 -6.96 -14.63 -13.76
N ILE A 286 -6.12 -13.62 -14.03
CA ILE A 286 -6.18 -12.29 -13.41
C ILE A 286 -6.20 -11.21 -14.49
N PRO A 287 -6.96 -10.10 -14.30
CA PRO A 287 -6.99 -8.96 -15.21
C PRO A 287 -5.80 -8.02 -14.96
N ALA A 288 -4.58 -8.55 -15.05
CA ALA A 288 -3.35 -7.83 -14.78
C ALA A 288 -2.15 -8.46 -15.51
N ILE A 289 -1.09 -7.70 -15.70
CA ILE A 289 0.16 -8.11 -16.35
C ILE A 289 1.34 -7.94 -15.38
N GLY A 290 2.27 -8.88 -15.42
CA GLY A 290 3.51 -8.87 -14.65
C GLY A 290 3.58 -10.05 -13.66
N THR A 291 4.80 -10.60 -13.49
CA THR A 291 5.04 -11.73 -12.58
C THR A 291 4.76 -11.36 -11.13
N HIS A 292 5.03 -10.12 -10.73
CA HIS A 292 4.70 -9.62 -9.40
C HIS A 292 3.18 -9.67 -9.11
N MET A 293 2.31 -9.44 -10.13
CA MET A 293 0.87 -9.57 -9.97
C MET A 293 0.44 -11.02 -9.76
N VAL A 294 1.20 -11.97 -10.33
CA VAL A 294 0.96 -13.40 -10.12
C VAL A 294 1.26 -13.80 -8.68
N TYR A 295 2.35 -13.30 -8.07
CA TYR A 295 2.62 -13.50 -6.63
C TYR A 295 1.47 -12.96 -5.78
N ASP A 296 1.06 -11.70 -6.02
CA ASP A 296 0.01 -11.06 -5.23
C ASP A 296 -1.33 -11.83 -5.32
N ALA A 297 -1.67 -12.34 -6.51
CA ALA A 297 -2.82 -13.20 -6.73
C ALA A 297 -2.67 -14.58 -6.07
N ALA A 298 -1.48 -15.21 -6.17
CA ALA A 298 -1.20 -16.52 -5.60
C ALA A 298 -1.30 -16.51 -4.07
N TYR A 299 -0.90 -15.42 -3.40
CA TYR A 299 -1.15 -15.26 -1.95
C TYR A 299 -2.65 -15.28 -1.62
N ALA A 300 -3.47 -14.59 -2.41
CA ALA A 300 -4.91 -14.59 -2.20
C ALA A 300 -5.54 -15.97 -2.49
N VAL A 301 -5.09 -16.68 -3.52
CA VAL A 301 -5.46 -18.08 -3.78
C VAL A 301 -5.11 -18.97 -2.60
N THR A 302 -3.87 -18.87 -2.12
CA THR A 302 -3.37 -19.68 -1.00
C THR A 302 -4.23 -19.47 0.25
N ILE A 303 -4.49 -18.21 0.63
CA ILE A 303 -5.33 -17.89 1.80
C ILE A 303 -6.76 -18.41 1.58
N GLY A 304 -7.33 -18.23 0.40
CA GLY A 304 -8.66 -18.77 0.08
C GLY A 304 -8.72 -20.29 0.25
N LEU A 305 -7.72 -21.03 -0.25
CA LEU A 305 -7.65 -22.48 -0.12
C LEU A 305 -7.45 -22.95 1.33
N GLU A 306 -6.57 -22.30 2.09
CA GLU A 306 -6.36 -22.59 3.52
C GLU A 306 -7.62 -22.31 4.36
N LEU A 307 -8.50 -21.40 3.92
CA LEU A 307 -9.81 -21.14 4.50
C LEU A 307 -10.94 -22.04 3.95
N GLY A 308 -10.59 -23.01 3.09
CA GLY A 308 -11.54 -23.97 2.52
C GLY A 308 -12.51 -23.38 1.50
N MET A 309 -12.13 -22.28 0.83
CA MET A 309 -12.92 -21.74 -0.28
C MET A 309 -12.89 -22.68 -1.49
N SER A 310 -14.00 -22.72 -2.24
CA SER A 310 -14.08 -23.48 -3.46
C SER A 310 -13.29 -22.84 -4.61
N GLU A 311 -12.89 -23.66 -5.58
CA GLU A 311 -12.23 -23.18 -6.80
C GLU A 311 -13.07 -22.10 -7.53
N SER A 312 -14.39 -22.27 -7.57
CA SER A 312 -15.31 -21.32 -8.23
C SER A 312 -15.28 -19.95 -7.54
N GLU A 313 -15.30 -19.89 -6.20
CA GLU A 313 -15.20 -18.64 -5.44
C GLU A 313 -13.85 -17.95 -5.72
N ILE A 314 -12.75 -18.71 -5.68
CA ILE A 314 -11.41 -18.17 -5.95
C ILE A 314 -11.31 -17.60 -7.36
N ARG A 315 -11.75 -18.34 -8.38
CA ARG A 315 -11.73 -17.88 -9.78
C ARG A 315 -12.55 -16.61 -9.97
N THR A 316 -13.75 -16.57 -9.40
CA THR A 316 -14.61 -15.40 -9.46
C THR A 316 -13.95 -14.20 -8.78
N GLY A 317 -13.36 -14.41 -7.61
CA GLY A 317 -12.65 -13.37 -6.88
C GLY A 317 -11.45 -12.81 -7.64
N LEU A 318 -10.62 -13.67 -8.25
CA LEU A 318 -9.49 -13.24 -9.06
C LEU A 318 -9.92 -12.35 -10.25
N MET A 319 -11.01 -12.73 -10.93
CA MET A 319 -11.54 -11.95 -12.06
C MET A 319 -12.21 -10.64 -11.63
N ASN A 320 -12.69 -10.56 -10.39
CA ASN A 320 -13.28 -9.35 -9.82
C ASN A 320 -12.24 -8.37 -9.25
N TYR A 321 -10.94 -8.71 -9.32
CA TYR A 321 -9.88 -7.82 -8.92
C TYR A 321 -9.92 -6.50 -9.68
N GLN A 322 -9.72 -5.40 -8.99
CA GLN A 322 -9.61 -4.06 -9.55
C GLN A 322 -8.38 -3.37 -8.98
N ASN A 323 -7.58 -2.80 -9.87
CA ASN A 323 -6.43 -1.99 -9.47
C ASN A 323 -6.86 -0.76 -8.67
N GLU A 324 -6.11 -0.42 -7.63
CA GLU A 324 -6.19 0.92 -7.05
C GLU A 324 -5.70 1.97 -8.05
N LYS A 325 -6.22 3.20 -7.90
CA LYS A 325 -5.78 4.33 -8.73
C LYS A 325 -4.26 4.49 -8.68
N LEU A 326 -3.67 4.82 -9.81
CA LEU A 326 -2.24 5.05 -9.99
C LEU A 326 -1.36 3.79 -9.75
N ARG A 327 -1.95 2.59 -9.84
CA ARG A 327 -1.24 1.32 -9.86
C ARG A 327 -1.57 0.59 -11.15
N GLN A 328 -0.63 0.55 -12.09
CA GLN A 328 -0.80 -0.06 -13.43
C GLN A 328 -2.15 0.28 -14.10
N THR A 329 -2.57 1.54 -13.98
CA THR A 329 -3.84 2.00 -14.57
C THR A 329 -3.59 2.50 -15.99
N LEU A 330 -4.32 1.98 -16.97
CA LEU A 330 -4.25 2.44 -18.35
C LEU A 330 -5.14 3.68 -18.55
N VAL A 331 -4.55 4.78 -19.00
CA VAL A 331 -5.22 6.06 -19.26
C VAL A 331 -4.97 6.51 -20.69
N PRO A 332 -5.97 6.53 -21.57
CA PRO A 332 -5.81 7.07 -22.92
C PRO A 332 -5.65 8.60 -22.87
N VAL A 333 -4.68 9.11 -23.63
CA VAL A 333 -4.44 10.56 -23.79
C VAL A 333 -4.06 10.85 -25.24
N GLY A 334 -4.95 11.49 -26.01
CA GLY A 334 -4.76 11.63 -27.46
C GLY A 334 -4.56 10.26 -28.13
N ASP A 335 -3.51 10.15 -28.92
CA ASP A 335 -3.16 8.94 -29.65
C ASP A 335 -2.19 7.98 -28.91
N VAL A 336 -1.93 8.24 -27.62
CA VAL A 336 -1.04 7.43 -26.78
C VAL A 336 -1.78 6.82 -25.58
N THR A 337 -1.18 5.78 -24.99
CA THR A 337 -1.68 5.16 -23.77
C THR A 337 -0.71 5.39 -22.61
N ILE A 338 -1.17 5.99 -21.53
CA ILE A 338 -0.38 6.14 -20.30
C ILE A 338 -0.61 4.91 -19.41
N LEU A 339 0.47 4.25 -19.03
CA LEU A 339 0.50 3.27 -17.95
C LEU A 339 0.86 4.02 -16.66
N ALA A 340 -0.17 4.42 -15.93
CA ALA A 340 -0.02 5.15 -14.66
C ALA A 340 0.26 4.17 -13.53
N ASP A 341 1.51 4.15 -13.05
CA ASP A 341 1.98 3.38 -11.90
C ASP A 341 2.81 4.27 -10.95
N CYS A 342 2.24 5.43 -10.60
CA CYS A 342 2.94 6.53 -9.94
C CYS A 342 2.49 6.78 -8.49
N TYR A 343 1.92 5.78 -7.81
CA TYR A 343 1.62 5.90 -6.38
C TYR A 343 2.89 5.90 -5.53
N ASN A 344 3.85 5.01 -5.82
CA ASN A 344 5.16 4.95 -5.18
C ASN A 344 6.19 4.26 -6.10
N ALA A 345 7.48 4.40 -5.77
CA ALA A 345 8.57 3.79 -6.51
C ALA A 345 9.62 3.21 -5.56
N ALA A 346 10.04 1.98 -5.86
CA ALA A 346 11.19 1.29 -5.30
C ALA A 346 11.92 0.59 -6.47
N PRO A 347 13.23 0.32 -6.39
CA PRO A 347 14.00 -0.23 -7.50
C PRO A 347 13.36 -1.46 -8.14
N GLU A 348 12.93 -2.43 -7.33
CA GLU A 348 12.28 -3.65 -7.79
C GLU A 348 10.99 -3.34 -8.55
N SER A 349 10.16 -2.46 -8.01
CA SER A 349 8.89 -2.10 -8.66
C SER A 349 9.06 -1.25 -9.90
N MET A 350 10.18 -0.49 -10.00
CA MET A 350 10.53 0.27 -11.22
C MET A 350 10.90 -0.69 -12.35
N CYS A 351 11.78 -1.67 -12.09
CA CYS A 351 12.17 -2.67 -13.08
C CYS A 351 10.96 -3.49 -13.57
N GLU A 352 10.13 -3.99 -12.66
CA GLU A 352 8.90 -4.73 -13.02
C GLU A 352 7.95 -3.88 -13.89
N ALA A 353 7.77 -2.60 -13.58
CA ALA A 353 6.93 -1.72 -14.39
C ALA A 353 7.49 -1.47 -15.79
N ILE A 354 8.83 -1.42 -15.94
CA ILE A 354 9.50 -1.30 -17.25
C ILE A 354 9.26 -2.59 -18.06
N HIS A 355 9.36 -3.78 -17.45
CA HIS A 355 9.02 -5.04 -18.13
C HIS A 355 7.56 -5.05 -18.63
N VAL A 356 6.61 -4.61 -17.80
CA VAL A 356 5.20 -4.49 -18.20
C VAL A 356 5.03 -3.49 -19.33
N LEU A 357 5.67 -2.32 -19.25
CA LEU A 357 5.65 -1.29 -20.29
C LEU A 357 6.08 -1.86 -21.64
N VAL A 358 7.27 -2.48 -21.69
CA VAL A 358 7.87 -3.00 -22.93
C VAL A 358 7.01 -4.12 -23.51
N SER A 359 6.54 -5.04 -22.67
CA SER A 359 5.67 -6.13 -23.11
C SER A 359 4.35 -5.61 -23.70
N TYR A 360 3.72 -4.66 -23.03
CA TYR A 360 2.45 -4.09 -23.47
C TYR A 360 2.60 -3.23 -24.74
N ALA A 361 3.64 -2.38 -24.80
CA ALA A 361 3.93 -1.57 -25.98
C ALA A 361 4.17 -2.44 -27.21
N LYS A 362 4.97 -3.50 -27.07
CA LYS A 362 5.24 -4.47 -28.15
C LYS A 362 3.95 -5.15 -28.64
N ALA A 363 3.10 -5.59 -27.75
CA ALA A 363 1.81 -6.24 -28.11
C ALA A 363 0.88 -5.28 -28.87
N ARG A 364 0.97 -3.97 -28.58
CA ARG A 364 0.18 -2.93 -29.25
C ARG A 364 0.81 -2.41 -30.54
N GLY A 365 2.03 -2.88 -30.90
CA GLY A 365 2.79 -2.37 -32.03
C GLY A 365 3.31 -0.93 -31.87
N GLY A 366 3.30 -0.41 -30.62
CA GLY A 366 3.80 0.90 -30.26
C GLY A 366 5.21 0.86 -29.68
N ARG A 367 5.79 2.05 -29.42
CA ARG A 367 7.06 2.16 -28.72
C ARG A 367 6.83 2.22 -27.21
N ALA A 368 7.80 1.73 -26.45
CA ALA A 368 7.88 1.91 -25.01
C ALA A 368 8.56 3.24 -24.68
N VAL A 369 7.87 4.11 -23.97
CA VAL A 369 8.39 5.40 -23.48
C VAL A 369 8.27 5.42 -21.96
N ALA A 370 9.33 5.80 -21.25
CA ALA A 370 9.35 5.81 -19.80
C ALA A 370 9.50 7.22 -19.25
N VAL A 371 8.64 7.59 -18.30
CA VAL A 371 8.77 8.80 -17.46
C VAL A 371 8.98 8.33 -16.02
N LEU A 372 10.22 8.37 -15.58
CA LEU A 372 10.68 7.79 -14.32
C LEU A 372 11.19 8.88 -13.38
N GLY A 373 10.75 8.87 -12.15
CA GLY A 373 11.16 9.87 -11.16
C GLY A 373 11.91 9.29 -9.98
N ASP A 374 12.29 10.19 -9.06
CA ASP A 374 13.04 9.86 -7.85
C ASP A 374 12.43 8.71 -7.06
N MET A 375 13.29 7.82 -6.60
CA MET A 375 13.01 6.85 -5.54
C MET A 375 13.57 7.37 -4.21
N ARG A 376 12.80 7.22 -3.14
CA ARG A 376 13.17 7.74 -1.81
C ARG A 376 13.57 6.59 -0.87
N GLU A 377 14.20 6.95 0.26
CA GLU A 377 14.53 6.06 1.38
C GLU A 377 15.55 4.96 1.04
N LEU A 378 16.44 5.19 0.07
CA LEU A 378 17.46 4.23 -0.37
C LEU A 378 18.83 4.47 0.31
N GLY A 379 19.01 5.60 0.99
CA GLY A 379 20.24 5.95 1.71
C GLY A 379 21.46 5.98 0.79
N GLU A 380 22.58 5.36 1.21
CA GLU A 380 23.83 5.34 0.44
C GLU A 380 23.70 4.64 -0.91
N ALA A 381 22.75 3.75 -1.08
CA ALA A 381 22.52 3.01 -2.30
C ALA A 381 21.75 3.83 -3.39
N THR A 382 21.28 5.05 -3.05
CA THR A 382 20.41 5.87 -3.89
C THR A 382 20.92 5.99 -5.32
N ARG A 383 22.17 6.44 -5.51
CA ARG A 383 22.74 6.64 -6.84
C ARG A 383 22.76 5.33 -7.65
N ARG A 384 23.35 4.27 -7.08
CA ARG A 384 23.51 3.00 -7.78
C ARG A 384 22.17 2.36 -8.16
N MET A 385 21.17 2.46 -7.29
CA MET A 385 19.85 1.91 -7.55
C MET A 385 19.09 2.70 -8.64
N HIS A 386 19.29 4.01 -8.74
CA HIS A 386 18.76 4.82 -9.85
C HIS A 386 19.47 4.47 -11.17
N GLU A 387 20.81 4.35 -11.16
CA GLU A 387 21.59 3.90 -12.32
C GLU A 387 21.09 2.55 -12.83
N THR A 388 20.87 1.57 -11.94
CA THR A 388 20.35 0.23 -12.29
C THR A 388 19.01 0.30 -13.01
N VAL A 389 18.08 1.16 -12.56
CA VAL A 389 16.78 1.35 -13.24
C VAL A 389 16.97 1.91 -14.64
N GLY A 390 17.90 2.84 -14.83
CA GLY A 390 18.24 3.38 -16.15
C GLY A 390 18.88 2.33 -17.07
N GLU A 391 19.82 1.54 -16.55
CA GLU A 391 20.45 0.40 -17.24
C GLU A 391 19.37 -0.59 -17.73
N GLU A 392 18.40 -0.92 -16.86
CA GLU A 392 17.30 -1.83 -17.19
C GLU A 392 16.41 -1.26 -18.30
N ALA A 393 16.05 0.03 -18.22
CA ALA A 393 15.24 0.69 -19.24
C ALA A 393 15.90 0.63 -20.62
N ALA A 394 17.20 0.92 -20.70
CA ALA A 394 17.95 0.85 -21.95
C ALA A 394 18.07 -0.59 -22.47
N THR A 395 18.40 -1.55 -21.59
CA THR A 395 18.58 -2.96 -21.95
C THR A 395 17.30 -3.59 -22.48
N LEU A 396 16.15 -3.23 -21.93
CA LEU A 396 14.83 -3.72 -22.36
C LEU A 396 14.31 -3.00 -23.64
N GLY A 397 15.02 -1.98 -24.15
CA GLY A 397 14.67 -1.31 -25.38
C GLY A 397 13.61 -0.23 -25.22
N VAL A 398 13.55 0.45 -24.08
CA VAL A 398 12.77 1.69 -23.93
C VAL A 398 13.27 2.69 -24.97
N SER A 399 12.37 3.21 -25.80
CA SER A 399 12.70 4.05 -26.96
C SER A 399 13.00 5.49 -26.59
N CYS A 400 12.36 6.01 -25.55
CA CYS A 400 12.58 7.36 -25.01
C CYS A 400 12.44 7.33 -23.49
N LEU A 401 13.29 8.07 -22.80
CA LEU A 401 13.30 8.20 -21.35
C LEU A 401 13.18 9.66 -20.93
N MET A 402 12.20 9.99 -20.14
CA MET A 402 12.14 11.25 -19.41
C MET A 402 12.37 10.98 -17.93
N THR A 403 13.24 11.74 -17.27
CA THR A 403 13.43 11.60 -15.82
C THR A 403 12.88 12.81 -15.08
N LEU A 404 12.31 12.59 -13.88
CA LEU A 404 11.68 13.61 -13.04
C LEU A 404 12.40 13.70 -11.69
N GLY A 405 12.85 14.89 -11.33
CA GLY A 405 13.49 15.17 -10.05
C GLY A 405 15.02 15.14 -10.10
N ASP A 406 15.64 15.45 -8.97
CA ASP A 406 17.09 15.60 -8.87
C ASP A 406 17.84 14.26 -8.97
N LEU A 407 17.26 13.20 -8.40
CA LEU A 407 17.84 11.85 -8.45
C LEU A 407 17.62 11.16 -9.80
N GLY A 408 16.66 11.64 -10.58
CA GLY A 408 16.40 11.21 -11.95
C GLY A 408 17.62 11.32 -12.88
N VAL A 409 18.59 12.18 -12.55
CA VAL A 409 19.87 12.29 -13.26
C VAL A 409 20.62 10.95 -13.27
N SER A 410 20.63 10.24 -12.14
CA SER A 410 21.31 8.94 -12.05
C SER A 410 20.60 7.85 -12.87
N ILE A 411 19.25 7.94 -13.05
CA ILE A 411 18.54 7.06 -14.00
C ILE A 411 19.03 7.34 -15.43
N ALA A 412 19.14 8.62 -15.81
CA ALA A 412 19.63 9.00 -17.13
C ALA A 412 21.08 8.55 -17.35
N GLU A 413 21.97 8.73 -16.36
CA GLU A 413 23.36 8.25 -16.39
C GLU A 413 23.44 6.72 -16.62
N GLY A 414 22.62 5.95 -15.92
CA GLY A 414 22.53 4.50 -16.09
C GLY A 414 22.06 4.11 -17.50
N ALA A 415 21.05 4.79 -18.04
CA ALA A 415 20.54 4.54 -19.39
C ALA A 415 21.58 4.87 -20.48
N LEU A 416 22.28 6.00 -20.34
CA LEU A 416 23.39 6.38 -21.23
C LEU A 416 24.52 5.34 -21.17
N GLY A 417 24.92 4.93 -19.97
CA GLY A 417 25.94 3.90 -19.74
C GLY A 417 25.62 2.56 -20.39
N ALA A 418 24.33 2.21 -20.47
CA ALA A 418 23.82 1.02 -21.14
C ALA A 418 23.53 1.19 -22.64
N GLY A 419 23.87 2.35 -23.22
CA GLY A 419 23.86 2.60 -24.68
C GLY A 419 22.58 3.25 -25.21
N MET A 420 21.69 3.79 -24.36
CA MET A 420 20.60 4.65 -24.85
C MET A 420 21.16 5.91 -25.46
N ALA A 421 20.60 6.35 -26.58
CA ALA A 421 21.07 7.56 -27.27
C ALA A 421 20.74 8.82 -26.45
N ASP A 422 21.64 9.80 -26.43
CA ASP A 422 21.48 11.03 -25.64
C ASP A 422 20.22 11.82 -26.04
N ASP A 423 19.91 11.86 -27.33
CA ASP A 423 18.73 12.52 -27.90
C ASP A 423 17.40 11.80 -27.56
N ALA A 424 17.47 10.57 -27.05
CA ALA A 424 16.32 9.82 -26.54
C ALA A 424 16.05 10.10 -25.07
N ILE A 425 16.89 10.87 -24.37
CA ILE A 425 16.80 11.16 -22.94
C ILE A 425 16.44 12.62 -22.69
N CYS A 426 15.49 12.85 -21.81
CA CYS A 426 15.09 14.18 -21.35
C CYS A 426 15.11 14.22 -19.81
N MET A 427 15.79 15.19 -19.22
CA MET A 427 15.87 15.36 -17.76
C MET A 427 15.08 16.59 -17.32
N VAL A 428 14.13 16.41 -16.40
CA VAL A 428 13.28 17.45 -15.84
C VAL A 428 13.53 17.55 -14.34
N ARG A 429 14.09 18.67 -13.87
CA ARG A 429 14.33 18.93 -12.45
C ARG A 429 13.26 19.83 -11.83
N GLU A 430 12.76 20.80 -12.60
CA GLU A 430 11.71 21.71 -12.17
C GLU A 430 10.34 20.99 -12.20
N LEU A 431 9.76 20.77 -11.03
CA LEU A 431 8.53 19.99 -10.88
C LEU A 431 7.30 20.83 -10.50
N ASP A 432 7.47 22.11 -10.24
CA ASP A 432 6.37 23.00 -9.84
C ASP A 432 5.34 23.15 -10.95
N ASP A 433 5.80 23.34 -12.18
CA ASP A 433 4.99 23.32 -13.40
C ASP A 433 5.48 22.26 -14.37
N LEU A 434 4.67 21.22 -14.60
CA LEU A 434 4.98 20.14 -15.55
C LEU A 434 4.52 20.44 -16.99
N THR A 435 3.96 21.61 -17.26
CA THR A 435 3.50 21.99 -18.62
C THR A 435 4.64 21.99 -19.65
N PRO A 436 5.83 22.57 -19.37
CA PRO A 436 6.95 22.51 -20.32
C PRO A 436 7.43 21.07 -20.54
N ALA A 437 7.50 20.27 -19.48
CA ALA A 437 7.90 18.86 -19.58
C ALA A 437 6.90 18.04 -20.41
N ALA A 438 5.61 18.29 -20.26
CA ALA A 438 4.57 17.64 -21.06
C ALA A 438 4.66 18.02 -22.54
N GLN A 439 4.92 19.29 -22.86
CA GLN A 439 5.17 19.73 -24.25
C GLN A 439 6.39 19.06 -24.86
N GLN A 440 7.49 18.97 -24.09
CA GLN A 440 8.69 18.28 -24.52
C GLN A 440 8.42 16.79 -24.72
N LEU A 441 7.69 16.13 -23.81
CA LEU A 441 7.31 14.73 -23.95
C LEU A 441 6.47 14.52 -25.23
N TRP A 442 5.49 15.39 -25.51
CA TRP A 442 4.73 15.32 -26.75
C TRP A 442 5.60 15.39 -28.02
N SER A 443 6.67 16.18 -28.00
CA SER A 443 7.61 16.23 -29.15
C SER A 443 8.39 14.94 -29.39
N MET A 444 8.52 14.09 -28.37
CA MET A 444 9.19 12.78 -28.42
C MET A 444 8.22 11.64 -28.77
N LEU A 445 6.91 11.84 -28.52
CA LEU A 445 5.88 10.82 -28.68
C LEU A 445 5.44 10.65 -30.15
N LYS A 446 4.99 9.42 -30.47
CA LYS A 446 4.34 9.06 -31.74
C LYS A 446 2.98 8.40 -31.45
N PRO A 447 2.03 8.49 -32.39
CA PRO A 447 0.77 7.76 -32.27
C PRO A 447 0.99 6.27 -31.99
N GLY A 448 0.26 5.73 -31.02
CA GLY A 448 0.36 4.33 -30.59
C GLY A 448 1.40 4.06 -29.50
N ASP A 449 2.20 5.05 -29.09
CA ASP A 449 3.16 4.88 -28.00
C ASP A 449 2.48 4.54 -26.67
N VAL A 450 3.17 3.76 -25.84
CA VAL A 450 2.81 3.50 -24.47
C VAL A 450 3.79 4.21 -23.54
N VAL A 451 3.28 5.01 -22.62
CA VAL A 451 4.08 5.83 -21.70
C VAL A 451 3.92 5.34 -20.28
N LEU A 452 4.97 4.82 -19.66
CA LEU A 452 4.98 4.51 -18.22
C LEU A 452 5.22 5.80 -17.42
N LEU A 453 4.37 6.07 -16.42
CA LEU A 453 4.63 7.08 -15.40
C LEU A 453 4.89 6.39 -14.07
N LYS A 454 6.13 6.52 -13.52
CA LYS A 454 6.47 5.92 -12.23
C LYS A 454 7.47 6.77 -11.44
N ALA A 455 7.10 7.12 -10.21
CA ALA A 455 7.92 7.88 -9.27
C ALA A 455 7.48 7.66 -7.83
N SER A 456 8.30 8.06 -6.88
CA SER A 456 7.88 8.12 -5.46
C SER A 456 6.74 9.11 -5.27
N ARG A 457 5.95 8.92 -4.22
CA ARG A 457 4.77 9.75 -3.92
C ARG A 457 5.08 11.25 -3.85
N ALA A 458 6.26 11.61 -3.37
CA ALA A 458 6.69 13.00 -3.23
C ALA A 458 6.79 13.76 -4.57
N ILE A 459 7.02 13.05 -5.68
CA ILE A 459 7.12 13.64 -7.03
C ILE A 459 5.72 14.00 -7.58
N ALA A 460 4.67 13.30 -7.13
CA ALA A 460 3.31 13.47 -7.63
C ALA A 460 3.22 13.39 -9.17
N ALA A 461 3.85 12.35 -9.75
CA ALA A 461 4.00 12.21 -11.20
C ALA A 461 2.65 12.09 -11.96
N GLU A 462 1.55 11.78 -11.28
CA GLU A 462 0.20 11.83 -11.84
C GLU A 462 -0.17 13.22 -12.41
N ARG A 463 0.48 14.29 -11.97
CA ARG A 463 0.31 15.64 -12.50
C ARG A 463 0.70 15.73 -13.99
N MET A 464 1.64 14.86 -14.42
CA MET A 464 2.02 14.74 -15.83
C MET A 464 0.83 14.32 -16.70
N ILE A 465 -0.08 13.46 -16.21
CA ILE A 465 -1.28 13.05 -16.95
C ILE A 465 -2.17 14.28 -17.24
N TYR A 466 -2.34 15.16 -16.24
CA TYR A 466 -3.14 16.37 -16.41
C TYR A 466 -2.45 17.36 -17.36
N ALA A 467 -1.13 17.53 -17.24
CA ALA A 467 -0.35 18.38 -18.11
C ALA A 467 -0.39 17.88 -19.57
N LEU A 468 -0.24 16.58 -19.81
CA LEU A 468 -0.37 15.96 -21.14
C LEU A 468 -1.78 16.18 -21.74
N LYS A 469 -2.85 16.00 -20.94
CA LYS A 469 -4.23 16.25 -21.39
C LYS A 469 -4.47 17.72 -21.73
N ALA A 470 -3.80 18.65 -21.03
CA ALA A 470 -3.93 20.07 -21.26
C ALA A 470 -3.16 20.55 -22.50
N THR A 471 -2.03 19.91 -22.77
CA THR A 471 -1.09 20.25 -23.88
C THR A 471 -1.23 19.34 -25.08
N ASP A 472 -2.25 18.49 -25.16
CA ASP A 472 -2.48 17.57 -26.28
C ASP A 472 -2.58 18.36 -27.60
N PRO A 473 -1.65 18.16 -28.54
CA PRO A 473 -1.63 18.89 -29.81
C PRO A 473 -2.81 18.57 -30.73
N ASN A 474 -3.50 17.44 -30.50
CA ASN A 474 -4.65 16.99 -31.27
C ASN A 474 -5.98 17.41 -30.67
N LYS A 475 -5.98 18.05 -29.49
CA LYS A 475 -7.19 18.53 -28.84
C LYS A 475 -7.75 19.71 -29.64
N LYS A 476 -8.82 19.48 -30.41
CA LYS A 476 -9.58 20.57 -31.04
C LYS A 476 -10.12 21.51 -29.94
N THR A 477 -9.68 22.75 -29.96
CA THR A 477 -10.21 23.87 -29.14
C THR A 477 -11.71 24.06 -29.35
#